data_43f0f1ce831083f40c796260c530d100
#
_entry.id   43f0f1ce831083f40c796260c530d100
#
_cell.length_a   1.000
_cell.length_b   1.000
_cell.length_c   1.000
_cell.angle_alpha   90.00
_cell.angle_beta   90.00
_cell.angle_gamma   90.00
#
_symmetry.space_group_name_H-M   'P 1'
#
loop_
_entity.id
_entity.type
_entity.pdbx_description
1 polymer ?
#
loop_
_entity_poly.entity_id
_entity_poly.type
_entity_poly.pdbx_seq_one_letter_code
_entity_poly.pdbx_strand_id
1 'polypeptide(L)'
;MDSDELFEMANLRPNETGLPMVIWVSPRTGKEKHGPRIKVQTFHGSKSDSERLASVGFTRDGKIENFGGLSNQDFQLVSLFITNNLTNLLRLWDDEISPFEFSSTLKK
;
A
#
# COMPACT_ATOMS: atom_id res chain seq x y z
N MET A 1 9.19 -3.17 11.66
CA MET A 1 9.67 -2.92 10.30
C MET A 1 11.08 -2.36 10.38
N ASP A 2 12.03 -2.91 9.66
CA ASP A 2 13.40 -2.43 9.72
C ASP A 2 13.60 -1.20 8.82
N SER A 3 14.74 -0.51 9.00
CA SER A 3 15.02 0.73 8.28
C SER A 3 15.24 0.53 6.78
N ASP A 4 15.76 -0.64 6.36
CA ASP A 4 15.97 -0.93 4.95
C ASP A 4 14.64 -1.09 4.22
N GLU A 5 13.67 -1.74 4.85
CA GLU A 5 12.34 -1.91 4.30
C GLU A 5 11.65 -0.55 4.12
N LEU A 6 11.73 0.29 5.14
CA LEU A 6 11.18 1.65 5.07
C LEU A 6 11.85 2.49 3.99
N PHE A 7 13.14 2.31 3.79
CA PHE A 7 13.91 3.10 2.84
C PHE A 7 13.46 2.85 1.38
N GLU A 8 13.00 1.64 1.09
CA GLU A 8 12.54 1.27 -0.25
C GLU A 8 11.06 1.60 -0.48
N MET A 9 10.33 1.98 0.56
CA MET A 9 8.91 2.30 0.47
C MET A 9 8.68 3.76 0.14
N ALA A 10 7.71 4.01 -0.73
CA ALA A 10 7.22 5.35 -1.00
C ALA A 10 5.90 5.57 -0.27
N ASN A 11 5.73 6.73 0.38
CA ASN A 11 4.45 7.07 0.96
C ASN A 11 3.62 7.86 -0.05
N LEU A 12 2.31 7.59 -0.04
CA LEU A 12 1.34 8.27 -0.88
C LEU A 12 0.32 8.94 0.02
N ARG A 13 0.10 10.23 -0.21
CA ARG A 13 -0.77 11.06 0.62
C ARG A 13 -2.21 11.02 0.15
N PRO A 14 -3.17 11.42 1.00
CA PRO A 14 -4.59 11.44 0.62
C PRO A 14 -4.90 12.21 -0.66
N ASN A 15 -4.22 13.32 -0.92
CA ASN A 15 -4.44 14.09 -2.15
C ASN A 15 -3.97 13.35 -3.40
N GLU A 16 -3.11 12.35 -3.25
CA GLU A 16 -2.64 11.54 -4.37
C GLU A 16 -3.52 10.32 -4.61
N THR A 17 -4.01 9.69 -3.54
CA THR A 17 -4.74 8.43 -3.61
C THR A 17 -6.26 8.59 -3.57
N GLY A 18 -6.75 9.65 -2.97
CA GLY A 18 -8.16 9.80 -2.64
C GLY A 18 -8.57 9.10 -1.34
N LEU A 19 -7.64 8.44 -0.67
CA LEU A 19 -7.89 7.79 0.63
C LEU A 19 -7.75 8.81 1.77
N PRO A 20 -8.39 8.56 2.93
CA PRO A 20 -8.30 9.49 4.06
C PRO A 20 -7.00 9.39 4.86
N MET A 21 -6.15 8.41 4.57
CA MET A 21 -4.89 8.18 5.29
C MET A 21 -3.73 8.05 4.33
N VAL A 22 -2.51 8.13 4.86
CA VAL A 22 -1.29 7.87 4.10
C VAL A 22 -1.12 6.35 3.95
N ILE A 23 -0.71 5.91 2.77
CA ILE A 23 -0.31 4.51 2.53
C ILE A 23 1.15 4.45 2.10
N TRP A 24 1.74 3.28 2.27
CA TRP A 24 3.13 3.02 1.92
C TRP A 24 3.19 1.84 0.96
N VAL A 25 3.86 2.02 -0.16
CA VAL A 25 4.01 1.00 -1.20
C VAL A 25 5.48 0.77 -1.50
N SER A 26 5.80 -0.47 -1.90
CA SER A 26 7.19 -0.80 -2.27
C SER A 26 7.20 -1.98 -3.21
N PRO A 27 8.25 -2.10 -4.07
CA PRO A 27 8.50 -3.35 -4.77
C PRO A 27 8.98 -4.41 -3.76
N ARG A 28 8.88 -5.69 -4.15
CA ARG A 28 9.46 -6.75 -3.34
C ARG A 28 10.99 -6.65 -3.40
N THR A 29 11.64 -6.98 -2.29
CA THR A 29 13.11 -6.92 -2.21
C THR A 29 13.75 -8.27 -2.48
N GLY A 30 12.95 -9.35 -2.57
CA GLY A 30 13.44 -10.71 -2.66
C GLY A 30 13.67 -11.37 -1.31
N LYS A 31 13.46 -10.65 -0.23
CA LYS A 31 13.63 -11.15 1.14
C LYS A 31 12.29 -11.43 1.84
N GLU A 32 11.19 -11.06 1.21
CA GLU A 32 9.87 -11.20 1.80
C GLU A 32 9.48 -12.68 1.88
N LYS A 33 8.86 -13.02 3.02
CA LYS A 33 8.25 -14.34 3.25
C LYS A 33 6.75 -14.31 3.02
N HIS A 34 6.22 -13.22 2.48
CA HIS A 34 4.79 -13.01 2.27
C HIS A 34 4.54 -12.55 0.83
N GLY A 35 3.29 -12.62 0.42
CA GLY A 35 2.86 -12.10 -0.87
C GLY A 35 2.72 -10.58 -0.88
N PRO A 36 2.18 -10.03 -1.97
CA PRO A 36 2.02 -8.57 -2.12
C PRO A 36 1.20 -7.97 -0.99
N ARG A 37 1.65 -6.82 -0.49
CA ARG A 37 0.91 -6.07 0.54
C ARG A 37 1.27 -4.60 0.47
N ILE A 38 0.40 -3.76 1.05
CA ILE A 38 0.70 -2.36 1.31
C ILE A 38 0.62 -2.11 2.81
N LYS A 39 1.30 -1.07 3.27
CA LYS A 39 1.19 -0.59 4.64
C LYS A 39 0.23 0.60 4.65
N VAL A 40 -0.65 0.64 5.64
CA VAL A 40 -1.69 1.65 5.74
C VAL A 40 -1.62 2.27 7.12
N GLN A 41 -1.55 3.60 7.19
CA GLN A 41 -1.57 4.28 8.49
C GLN A 41 -2.95 4.12 9.13
N THR A 42 -2.96 3.84 10.43
CA THR A 42 -4.20 3.54 11.16
C THR A 42 -4.95 4.80 11.59
N PHE A 43 -4.45 5.98 11.24
CA PHE A 43 -5.10 7.27 11.53
C PHE A 43 -5.22 8.07 10.24
N HIS A 44 -6.21 8.95 10.20
CA HIS A 44 -6.47 9.79 9.03
C HIS A 44 -5.55 11.01 9.02
N GLY A 45 -5.35 11.60 7.85
CA GLY A 45 -4.55 12.80 7.66
C GLY A 45 -3.38 12.59 6.72
N SER A 46 -2.62 13.66 6.49
CA SER A 46 -1.54 13.68 5.51
C SER A 46 -0.14 13.52 6.14
N LYS A 47 -0.06 13.42 7.45
CA LYS A 47 1.22 13.32 8.15
C LYS A 47 1.71 11.88 8.11
N SER A 48 2.94 11.68 7.61
CA SER A 48 3.57 10.37 7.57
C SER A 48 4.03 9.95 8.97
N ASP A 49 3.69 8.71 9.35
CA ASP A 49 4.10 8.13 10.62
C ASP A 49 4.31 6.63 10.41
N SER A 50 5.57 6.19 10.50
CA SER A 50 5.93 4.80 10.26
C SER A 50 5.68 3.89 11.46
N GLU A 51 5.21 4.41 12.58
CA GLU A 51 5.00 3.61 13.80
C GLU A 51 3.58 3.08 13.93
N ARG A 52 2.62 3.63 13.19
CA ARG A 52 1.20 3.24 13.29
C ARG A 52 0.71 2.70 11.94
N LEU A 53 1.25 1.56 11.56
CA LEU A 53 0.96 0.94 10.27
C LEU A 53 0.23 -0.38 10.46
N ALA A 54 -0.82 -0.57 9.67
CA ALA A 54 -1.46 -1.86 9.45
C ALA A 54 -1.01 -2.41 8.11
N SER A 55 -1.13 -3.72 7.91
CA SER A 55 -0.81 -4.35 6.64
C SER A 55 -2.09 -4.83 5.97
N VAL A 56 -2.21 -4.59 4.67
CA VAL A 56 -3.31 -5.10 3.85
C VAL A 56 -2.67 -5.86 2.69
N GLY A 57 -2.94 -7.17 2.64
CA GLY A 57 -2.40 -8.05 1.60
C GLY A 57 -3.37 -8.19 0.44
N PHE A 58 -2.83 -8.53 -0.72
CA PHE A 58 -3.66 -8.82 -1.90
C PHE A 58 -3.00 -9.90 -2.74
N THR A 59 -3.81 -10.60 -3.53
CA THR A 59 -3.34 -11.67 -4.41
C THR A 59 -3.50 -11.24 -5.85
N ARG A 60 -2.86 -11.99 -6.76
CA ARG A 60 -2.93 -11.70 -8.20
C ARG A 60 -4.34 -11.86 -8.76
N ASP A 61 -5.17 -12.66 -8.12
CA ASP A 61 -6.57 -12.83 -8.51
C ASP A 61 -7.53 -11.86 -7.80
N GLY A 62 -6.99 -10.89 -7.06
CA GLY A 62 -7.77 -9.78 -6.49
C GLY A 62 -8.37 -10.03 -5.12
N LYS A 63 -7.95 -11.07 -4.41
CA LYS A 63 -8.37 -11.27 -3.02
C LYS A 63 -7.59 -10.33 -2.11
N ILE A 64 -8.28 -9.73 -1.15
CA ILE A 64 -7.71 -8.70 -0.28
C ILE A 64 -7.95 -9.10 1.17
N GLU A 65 -6.91 -8.99 2.00
CA GLU A 65 -6.96 -9.41 3.40
C GLU A 65 -6.43 -8.32 4.32
N ASN A 66 -7.21 -8.04 5.39
CA ASN A 66 -6.79 -7.15 6.46
C ASN A 66 -6.03 -7.98 7.49
N PHE A 67 -4.73 -7.74 7.61
CA PHE A 67 -3.90 -8.46 8.58
C PHE A 67 -4.01 -7.89 10.01
N GLY A 68 -4.94 -6.97 10.23
CA GLY A 68 -5.24 -6.43 11.55
C GLY A 68 -4.82 -4.97 11.69
N GLY A 69 -5.43 -4.28 12.64
CA GLY A 69 -5.12 -2.88 12.95
C GLY A 69 -5.94 -1.86 12.18
N LEU A 70 -6.63 -2.26 11.13
CA LEU A 70 -7.43 -1.35 10.31
C LEU A 70 -8.91 -1.60 10.58
N SER A 71 -9.69 -0.52 10.74
CA SER A 71 -11.14 -0.62 10.92
C SER A 71 -11.79 -1.18 9.65
N ASN A 72 -13.00 -1.74 9.79
CA ASN A 72 -13.74 -2.24 8.63
C ASN A 72 -14.02 -1.14 7.60
N GLN A 73 -14.33 0.06 8.06
CA GLN A 73 -14.60 1.20 7.18
C GLN A 73 -13.38 1.57 6.36
N ASP A 74 -12.22 1.69 7.02
CA ASP A 74 -10.98 2.01 6.33
C ASP A 74 -10.52 0.86 5.44
N PHE A 75 -10.71 -0.38 5.90
CA PHE A 75 -10.39 -1.55 5.09
C PHE A 75 -11.20 -1.57 3.78
N GLN A 76 -12.47 -1.21 3.82
CA GLN A 76 -13.30 -1.15 2.61
C GLN A 76 -12.78 -0.10 1.63
N LEU A 77 -12.38 1.07 2.12
CA LEU A 77 -11.82 2.12 1.28
C LEU A 77 -10.50 1.68 0.64
N VAL A 78 -9.64 1.09 1.43
CA VAL A 78 -8.34 0.59 0.95
C VAL A 78 -8.55 -0.55 -0.05
N SER A 79 -9.50 -1.43 0.20
CA SER A 79 -9.83 -2.53 -0.71
C SER A 79 -10.27 -2.04 -2.08
N LEU A 80 -11.08 -1.00 -2.10
CA LEU A 80 -11.51 -0.37 -3.36
C LEU A 80 -10.31 0.22 -4.10
N PHE A 81 -9.43 0.90 -3.38
CA PHE A 81 -8.21 1.45 -3.96
C PHE A 81 -7.34 0.34 -4.57
N ILE A 82 -7.13 -0.76 -3.85
CA ILE A 82 -6.35 -1.88 -4.34
C ILE A 82 -6.99 -2.46 -5.59
N THR A 83 -8.30 -2.68 -5.58
CA THR A 83 -9.03 -3.23 -6.73
C THR A 83 -8.87 -2.33 -7.97
N ASN A 84 -9.00 -1.03 -7.78
CA ASN A 84 -8.90 -0.07 -8.89
C ASN A 84 -7.49 0.07 -9.45
N ASN A 85 -6.47 -0.32 -8.67
CA ASN A 85 -5.08 -0.16 -9.04
C ASN A 85 -4.32 -1.50 -9.06
N LEU A 86 -5.04 -2.62 -9.08
CA LEU A 86 -4.44 -3.95 -8.87
C LEU A 86 -3.34 -4.26 -9.88
N THR A 87 -3.58 -4.02 -11.16
CA THR A 87 -2.58 -4.32 -12.20
C THR A 87 -1.27 -3.60 -11.94
N ASN A 88 -1.33 -2.31 -11.63
CA ASN A 88 -0.13 -1.52 -11.40
C ASN A 88 0.50 -1.80 -10.03
N LEU A 89 -0.29 -2.17 -9.03
CA LEU A 89 0.25 -2.62 -7.75
C LEU A 89 1.05 -3.91 -7.92
N LEU A 90 0.57 -4.83 -8.75
CA LEU A 90 1.31 -6.07 -9.04
C LEU A 90 2.58 -5.79 -9.84
N ARG A 91 2.52 -4.85 -10.78
CA ARG A 91 3.71 -4.44 -11.54
C ARG A 91 4.75 -3.81 -10.62
N LEU A 92 4.31 -2.99 -9.67
CA LEU A 92 5.21 -2.43 -8.66
C LEU A 92 5.82 -3.53 -7.80
N TRP A 93 5.00 -4.48 -7.33
CA TRP A 93 5.48 -5.59 -6.53
C TRP A 93 6.51 -6.43 -7.29
N ASP A 94 6.29 -6.67 -8.57
CA ASP A 94 7.19 -7.44 -9.42
C ASP A 94 8.40 -6.64 -9.92
N ASP A 95 8.55 -5.40 -9.43
CA ASP A 95 9.66 -4.51 -9.79
C ASP A 95 9.69 -4.15 -11.29
N GLU A 96 8.53 -4.17 -11.93
CA GLU A 96 8.40 -3.77 -13.34
C GLU A 96 8.28 -2.25 -13.50
N ILE A 97 7.76 -1.57 -12.47
CA ILE A 97 7.68 -0.11 -12.44
C ILE A 97 8.19 0.37 -11.06
N SER A 98 8.70 1.60 -11.03
CA SER A 98 9.16 2.22 -9.80
C SER A 98 7.99 2.77 -8.99
N PRO A 99 8.17 3.04 -7.67
CA PRO A 99 7.14 3.75 -6.90
C PRO A 99 6.75 5.08 -7.50
N PHE A 100 7.69 5.82 -8.11
CA PHE A 100 7.40 7.08 -8.78
C PHE A 100 6.48 6.86 -9.98
N GLU A 101 6.79 5.85 -10.81
CA GLU A 101 5.94 5.51 -11.95
C GLU A 101 4.55 5.07 -11.49
N PHE A 102 4.49 4.28 -10.42
CA PHE A 102 3.21 3.84 -9.86
C PHE A 102 2.36 5.04 -9.45
N SER A 103 2.95 6.03 -8.77
CA SER A 103 2.20 7.20 -8.30
C SER A 103 1.58 7.99 -9.45
N SER A 104 2.22 7.99 -10.62
CA SER A 104 1.70 8.69 -11.79
C SER A 104 0.54 7.94 -12.48
N THR A 105 0.31 6.67 -12.14
CA THR A 105 -0.75 5.85 -12.74
C THR A 105 -2.00 5.75 -11.87
N LEU A 106 -2.02 6.42 -10.70
CA LEU A 106 -3.06 6.21 -9.70
C LEU A 106 -4.46 6.54 -10.21
N LYS A 107 -5.39 5.64 -9.88
CA LYS A 107 -6.82 5.80 -10.09
C LYS A 107 -7.48 6.04 -8.73
N LYS A 108 -8.05 7.21 -8.60
CA LYS A 108 -8.70 7.64 -7.37
C LYS A 108 -10.12 7.08 -7.25
#